data_f06c09e835a63e0d84c3e474ac9c4b52
#
_entry.id   f06c09e835a63e0d84c3e474ac9c4b52
#
_cell.length_a   1.000
_cell.length_b   1.000
_cell.length_c   1.000
_cell.angle_alpha   90.00
_cell.angle_beta   90.00
_cell.angle_gamma   90.00
#
_symmetry.space_group_name_H-M   'P 1'
#
loop_
_entity.id
_entity.type
_entity.pdbx_description
1 polymer ?
#
loop_
_entity_poly.entity_id
_entity_poly.type
_entity_poly.pdbx_seq_one_letter_code
_entity_poly.pdbx_strand_id
1 'polypeptide(L)'
;MSRLCVHTVTTKPLNLDQCLMEFPKRGISGITIWRQALEGRDLATLKRQTADSGMDVVSLCRGGFFPSSTVAGRQAAIDDNLLAIEQAQAIGAPLIVLVCGAVPGQSLVESRKQIADGLAAVLPAAKQAGVKLAIEPLHPMYADDRSAVNTLRQSHEICDALGSPKMLGIAVDVYHVWWDPELKEQIDLAGRTGRLHAFHICDWKTPTTDLLNDRGLMGEGCINIREISGWVDATGFTGHREVEIFSNKWWSTDQNLFLDQIASSYAKLYAE
;
A
#
# COMPACT_ATOMS: atom_id res chain seq x y z
N MET A 1 -4.82 -12.18 17.97
CA MET A 1 -4.40 -10.76 18.02
C MET A 1 -5.08 -10.01 16.87
N SER A 2 -5.38 -8.73 17.05
CA SER A 2 -5.94 -7.90 15.97
C SER A 2 -4.98 -7.89 14.77
N ARG A 3 -5.53 -7.92 13.55
CA ARG A 3 -4.75 -7.76 12.29
C ARG A 3 -4.97 -6.37 11.69
N LEU A 4 -5.50 -5.43 12.47
CA LEU A 4 -5.76 -4.07 12.05
C LEU A 4 -4.46 -3.28 12.00
N CYS A 5 -4.17 -2.75 10.82
CA CYS A 5 -3.12 -1.78 10.56
C CYS A 5 -3.73 -0.48 10.05
N VAL A 6 -3.12 0.64 10.34
CA VAL A 6 -3.55 1.95 9.83
C VAL A 6 -2.35 2.66 9.20
N HIS A 7 -2.55 3.19 7.99
CA HIS A 7 -1.56 4.03 7.31
C HIS A 7 -1.48 5.40 7.97
N THR A 8 -0.29 5.95 8.15
CA THR A 8 -0.12 7.30 8.71
C THR A 8 -0.81 8.38 7.88
N VAL A 9 -0.97 8.18 6.57
CA VAL A 9 -1.72 9.09 5.70
C VAL A 9 -3.21 9.10 6.01
N THR A 10 -3.77 8.03 6.54
CA THR A 10 -5.18 7.95 6.96
C THR A 10 -5.47 8.97 8.04
N THR A 11 -4.57 9.10 9.00
CA THR A 11 -4.65 10.09 10.09
C THR A 11 -3.66 11.23 9.87
N LYS A 12 -3.62 11.76 8.66
CA LYS A 12 -2.66 12.78 8.21
C LYS A 12 -2.43 13.95 9.18
N PRO A 13 -3.43 14.45 9.94
CA PRO A 13 -3.21 15.48 10.95
C PRO A 13 -2.36 15.06 12.15
N LEU A 14 -2.23 13.75 12.42
CA LEU A 14 -1.38 13.26 13.49
C LEU A 14 0.06 13.13 12.98
N ASN A 15 1.01 13.56 13.80
CA ASN A 15 2.40 13.19 13.57
C ASN A 15 2.65 11.72 13.99
N LEU A 16 3.81 11.20 13.62
CA LEU A 16 4.12 9.77 13.85
C LEU A 16 4.13 9.40 15.33
N ASP A 17 4.64 10.28 16.21
CA ASP A 17 4.67 10.02 17.66
C ASP A 17 3.25 9.93 18.24
N GLN A 18 2.33 10.77 17.74
CA GLN A 18 0.91 10.70 18.10
C GLN A 18 0.27 9.40 17.56
N CYS A 19 0.61 8.97 16.34
CA CYS A 19 0.13 7.68 15.83
C CYS A 19 0.58 6.52 16.72
N LEU A 20 1.86 6.46 17.09
CA LEU A 20 2.42 5.42 17.95
C LEU A 20 1.79 5.41 19.36
N MET A 21 1.28 6.55 19.82
CA MET A 21 0.61 6.67 21.13
C MET A 21 -0.87 6.30 21.05
N GLU A 22 -1.57 6.69 19.97
CA GLU A 22 -3.04 6.60 19.90
C GLU A 22 -3.54 5.29 19.28
N PHE A 23 -2.78 4.68 18.36
CA PHE A 23 -3.18 3.45 17.68
C PHE A 23 -3.31 2.26 18.64
N PRO A 24 -2.33 1.96 19.51
CA PRO A 24 -2.43 0.84 20.44
C PRO A 24 -3.62 0.92 21.39
N LYS A 25 -4.04 2.13 21.80
CA LYS A 25 -5.20 2.33 22.68
C LYS A 25 -6.51 1.80 22.09
N ARG A 26 -6.56 1.61 20.76
CA ARG A 26 -7.73 1.16 20.00
C ARG A 26 -7.56 -0.24 19.41
N GLY A 27 -6.56 -0.98 19.89
CA GLY A 27 -6.28 -2.34 19.41
C GLY A 27 -5.74 -2.39 17.98
N ILE A 28 -5.24 -1.27 17.45
CA ILE A 28 -4.53 -1.22 16.17
C ILE A 28 -3.12 -1.76 16.44
N SER A 29 -2.78 -2.88 15.79
CA SER A 29 -1.53 -3.61 16.05
C SER A 29 -0.44 -3.35 15.01
N GLY A 30 -0.79 -2.77 13.86
CA GLY A 30 0.14 -2.47 12.78
C GLY A 30 0.11 -1.01 12.36
N ILE A 31 1.23 -0.55 11.82
CA ILE A 31 1.36 0.78 11.23
C ILE A 31 2.06 0.69 9.88
N THR A 32 1.48 1.30 8.86
CA THR A 32 2.14 1.57 7.59
C THR A 32 2.59 3.02 7.57
N ILE A 33 3.90 3.19 7.47
CA ILE A 33 4.52 4.51 7.57
C ILE A 33 4.67 5.10 6.16
N TRP A 34 4.14 6.31 5.95
CA TRP A 34 4.39 7.06 4.73
C TRP A 34 5.69 7.84 4.83
N ARG A 35 6.51 7.84 3.78
CA ARG A 35 7.88 8.38 3.77
C ARG A 35 7.99 9.83 4.25
N GLN A 36 6.94 10.64 4.01
CA GLN A 36 6.90 12.02 4.52
C GLN A 36 6.98 12.09 6.05
N ALA A 37 6.49 11.07 6.75
CA ALA A 37 6.59 11.01 8.21
C ALA A 37 8.02 10.70 8.72
N LEU A 38 8.95 10.36 7.81
CA LEU A 38 10.36 10.11 8.12
C LEU A 38 11.23 11.36 8.00
N GLU A 39 10.73 12.42 7.35
CA GLU A 39 11.50 13.63 7.06
C GLU A 39 12.06 14.26 8.35
N GLY A 40 13.36 14.50 8.37
CA GLY A 40 14.05 15.11 9.52
C GLY A 40 14.17 14.24 10.77
N ARG A 41 13.80 12.95 10.71
CA ARG A 41 13.86 12.04 11.86
C ARG A 41 15.11 11.16 11.84
N ASP A 42 15.61 10.86 13.04
CA ASP A 42 16.59 9.78 13.21
C ASP A 42 15.88 8.42 13.15
N LEU A 43 16.16 7.67 12.08
CA LEU A 43 15.49 6.40 11.79
C LEU A 43 15.80 5.30 12.83
N ALA A 44 16.98 5.33 13.45
CA ALA A 44 17.33 4.38 14.50
C ALA A 44 16.50 4.64 15.78
N THR A 45 16.29 5.90 16.11
CA THR A 45 15.40 6.29 17.22
C THR A 45 13.95 5.91 16.90
N LEU A 46 13.49 6.18 15.68
CA LEU A 46 12.14 5.81 15.25
C LEU A 46 11.90 4.29 15.35
N LYS A 47 12.85 3.48 14.92
CA LYS A 47 12.77 2.02 15.06
C LYS A 47 12.58 1.59 16.51
N ARG A 48 13.31 2.20 17.45
CA ARG A 48 13.15 1.93 18.89
C ARG A 48 11.76 2.36 19.39
N GLN A 49 11.34 3.58 19.05
CA GLN A 49 10.02 4.09 19.44
C GLN A 49 8.88 3.19 18.96
N THR A 50 8.96 2.70 17.72
CA THR A 50 7.95 1.78 17.17
C THR A 50 7.96 0.44 17.91
N ALA A 51 9.14 -0.12 18.18
CA ALA A 51 9.26 -1.35 18.97
C ALA A 51 8.71 -1.16 20.41
N ASP A 52 9.01 -0.03 21.05
CA ASP A 52 8.53 0.29 22.40
C ASP A 52 7.00 0.48 22.46
N SER A 53 6.37 0.90 21.34
CA SER A 53 4.91 1.00 21.23
C SER A 53 4.20 -0.36 21.12
N GLY A 54 4.94 -1.43 20.84
CA GLY A 54 4.41 -2.78 20.62
C GLY A 54 3.70 -2.97 19.29
N MET A 55 3.85 -2.02 18.35
CA MET A 55 3.25 -2.10 17.02
C MET A 55 4.20 -2.74 16.01
N ASP A 56 3.62 -3.48 15.07
CA ASP A 56 4.33 -3.97 13.89
C ASP A 56 4.46 -2.86 12.85
N VAL A 57 5.67 -2.57 12.38
CA VAL A 57 5.85 -1.80 11.14
C VAL A 57 5.52 -2.73 9.98
N VAL A 58 4.36 -2.53 9.35
CA VAL A 58 3.84 -3.45 8.32
C VAL A 58 4.47 -3.16 6.97
N SER A 59 4.49 -1.92 6.55
CA SER A 59 5.08 -1.49 5.30
C SER A 59 5.53 -0.03 5.33
N LEU A 60 6.34 0.33 4.33
CA LEU A 60 6.69 1.72 4.00
C LEU A 60 5.95 2.12 2.72
N CYS A 61 5.22 3.20 2.73
CA CYS A 61 4.61 3.84 1.57
C CYS A 61 5.31 5.18 1.29
N ARG A 62 5.58 5.46 0.09
CA ARG A 62 5.53 4.61 -1.09
C ARG A 62 6.82 4.72 -1.90
N GLY A 63 7.17 3.65 -2.59
CA GLY A 63 8.13 3.69 -3.69
C GLY A 63 7.42 3.75 -5.05
N GLY A 64 8.16 3.49 -6.12
CA GLY A 64 7.63 3.43 -7.48
C GLY A 64 7.97 4.64 -8.35
N PHE A 65 7.01 5.10 -9.15
CA PHE A 65 7.14 6.23 -10.08
C PHE A 65 8.32 6.08 -11.07
N PHE A 66 8.55 4.85 -11.55
CA PHE A 66 9.69 4.52 -12.40
C PHE A 66 9.66 5.19 -13.80
N PRO A 67 8.49 5.33 -14.49
CA PRO A 67 8.46 5.88 -15.81
C PRO A 67 8.82 7.37 -15.86
N SER A 68 9.61 7.72 -16.87
CA SER A 68 9.92 9.11 -17.22
C SER A 68 10.23 9.21 -18.71
N SER A 69 9.91 10.34 -19.30
CA SER A 69 10.26 10.67 -20.69
C SER A 69 11.77 10.80 -20.91
N THR A 70 12.55 11.00 -19.84
CA THR A 70 14.02 11.18 -19.92
C THR A 70 14.76 10.05 -19.21
N VAL A 71 15.97 9.74 -19.70
CA VAL A 71 16.87 8.78 -19.04
C VAL A 71 17.22 9.24 -17.63
N ALA A 72 17.53 10.54 -17.46
CA ALA A 72 17.85 11.10 -16.15
C ALA A 72 16.70 10.97 -15.15
N GLY A 73 15.44 11.18 -15.60
CA GLY A 73 14.28 11.02 -14.75
C GLY A 73 14.07 9.56 -14.32
N ARG A 74 14.30 8.58 -15.20
CA ARG A 74 14.25 7.16 -14.84
C ARG A 74 15.35 6.78 -13.84
N GLN A 75 16.57 7.33 -14.02
CA GLN A 75 17.65 7.11 -13.05
C GLN A 75 17.31 7.71 -11.68
N ALA A 76 16.80 8.94 -11.64
CA ALA A 76 16.37 9.59 -10.40
C ALA A 76 15.28 8.77 -9.67
N ALA A 77 14.35 8.14 -10.41
CA ALA A 77 13.36 7.26 -9.84
C ALA A 77 13.98 5.98 -9.25
N ILE A 78 14.97 5.39 -9.92
CA ILE A 78 15.73 4.25 -9.37
C ILE A 78 16.44 4.66 -8.08
N ASP A 79 17.14 5.79 -8.08
CA ASP A 79 17.87 6.29 -6.90
C ASP A 79 16.93 6.55 -5.71
N ASP A 80 15.74 7.14 -5.95
CA ASP A 80 14.74 7.34 -4.91
C ASP A 80 14.20 6.01 -4.34
N ASN A 81 14.02 5.00 -5.17
CA ASN A 81 13.59 3.68 -4.71
C ASN A 81 14.71 2.94 -3.94
N LEU A 82 15.97 3.10 -4.30
CA LEU A 82 17.09 2.62 -3.50
C LEU A 82 17.11 3.28 -2.12
N LEU A 83 16.92 4.60 -2.04
CA LEU A 83 16.76 5.31 -0.76
C LEU A 83 15.55 4.80 0.03
N ALA A 84 14.41 4.52 -0.63
CA ALA A 84 13.24 3.94 0.05
C ALA A 84 13.55 2.56 0.67
N ILE A 85 14.36 1.74 -0.01
CA ILE A 85 14.80 0.44 0.52
C ILE A 85 15.69 0.62 1.76
N GLU A 86 16.63 1.57 1.74
CA GLU A 86 17.45 1.91 2.89
C GLU A 86 16.61 2.41 4.07
N GLN A 87 15.63 3.27 3.81
CA GLN A 87 14.69 3.76 4.81
C GLN A 87 13.86 2.62 5.42
N ALA A 88 13.31 1.74 4.59
CA ALA A 88 12.53 0.59 5.05
C ALA A 88 13.35 -0.33 5.95
N GLN A 89 14.59 -0.66 5.55
CA GLN A 89 15.51 -1.46 6.34
C GLN A 89 15.84 -0.78 7.69
N ALA A 90 16.10 0.52 7.66
CA ALA A 90 16.48 1.29 8.86
C ALA A 90 15.37 1.31 9.90
N ILE A 91 14.09 1.46 9.49
CA ILE A 91 12.94 1.46 10.42
C ILE A 91 12.40 0.05 10.71
N GLY A 92 12.89 -0.98 10.03
CA GLY A 92 12.44 -2.35 10.20
C GLY A 92 11.16 -2.69 9.44
N ALA A 93 10.78 -1.90 8.42
CA ALA A 93 9.65 -2.22 7.54
C ALA A 93 10.03 -3.38 6.59
N PRO A 94 9.29 -4.51 6.60
CA PRO A 94 9.63 -5.67 5.78
C PRO A 94 9.18 -5.51 4.31
N LEU A 95 8.41 -4.48 3.99
CA LEU A 95 7.74 -4.31 2.72
C LEU A 95 7.71 -2.84 2.30
N ILE A 96 7.85 -2.59 1.00
CA ILE A 96 7.53 -1.29 0.36
C ILE A 96 6.38 -1.51 -0.62
N VAL A 97 5.34 -0.69 -0.51
CA VAL A 97 4.26 -0.62 -1.50
C VAL A 97 4.65 0.36 -2.61
N LEU A 98 4.43 -0.05 -3.85
CA LEU A 98 4.86 0.67 -5.05
C LEU A 98 3.68 1.21 -5.85
N VAL A 99 3.54 2.52 -5.89
CA VAL A 99 2.75 3.22 -6.91
C VAL A 99 3.63 3.37 -8.15
N CYS A 100 3.39 2.55 -9.17
CA CYS A 100 4.37 2.31 -10.22
C CYS A 100 4.70 3.49 -11.13
N GLY A 101 3.77 4.45 -11.29
CA GLY A 101 3.94 5.62 -12.12
C GLY A 101 3.41 5.46 -13.55
N ALA A 102 3.16 6.58 -14.19
CA ALA A 102 2.86 6.73 -15.61
C ALA A 102 3.37 8.08 -16.10
N VAL A 103 3.52 8.24 -17.42
CA VAL A 103 3.93 9.52 -18.03
C VAL A 103 2.80 9.99 -18.92
N PRO A 104 2.18 11.15 -18.65
CA PRO A 104 1.16 11.71 -19.52
C PRO A 104 1.62 11.78 -20.98
N GLY A 105 0.80 11.27 -21.90
CA GLY A 105 1.12 11.23 -23.33
C GLY A 105 2.04 10.09 -23.79
N GLN A 106 2.63 9.31 -22.87
CA GLN A 106 3.36 8.08 -23.19
C GLN A 106 2.42 6.88 -23.23
N SER A 107 2.66 5.91 -24.13
CA SER A 107 1.85 4.70 -24.14
C SER A 107 1.98 3.93 -22.82
N LEU A 108 0.87 3.33 -22.35
CA LEU A 108 0.89 2.50 -21.14
C LEU A 108 1.82 1.28 -21.28
N VAL A 109 1.98 0.78 -22.51
CA VAL A 109 2.92 -0.33 -22.79
C VAL A 109 4.35 0.09 -22.53
N GLU A 110 4.75 1.27 -23.00
CA GLU A 110 6.10 1.79 -22.75
C GLU A 110 6.30 2.12 -21.27
N SER A 111 5.29 2.69 -20.61
CA SER A 111 5.35 2.94 -19.17
C SER A 111 5.51 1.64 -18.37
N ARG A 112 4.77 0.57 -18.70
CA ARG A 112 4.95 -0.74 -18.05
C ARG A 112 6.31 -1.36 -18.30
N LYS A 113 6.88 -1.18 -19.50
CA LYS A 113 8.26 -1.60 -19.77
C LYS A 113 9.26 -0.87 -18.86
N GLN A 114 9.15 0.45 -18.75
CA GLN A 114 10.02 1.25 -17.87
C GLN A 114 9.82 0.89 -16.39
N ILE A 115 8.61 0.51 -15.97
CA ILE A 115 8.35 -0.03 -14.63
C ILE A 115 9.13 -1.33 -14.41
N ALA A 116 9.06 -2.27 -15.36
CA ALA A 116 9.80 -3.53 -15.27
C ALA A 116 11.32 -3.31 -15.25
N ASP A 117 11.84 -2.41 -16.08
CA ASP A 117 13.26 -2.04 -16.10
C ASP A 117 13.71 -1.43 -14.75
N GLY A 118 12.91 -0.53 -14.19
CA GLY A 118 13.17 0.08 -12.87
C GLY A 118 13.13 -0.93 -11.73
N LEU A 119 12.14 -1.83 -11.73
CA LEU A 119 12.06 -2.92 -10.75
C LEU A 119 13.26 -3.84 -10.84
N ALA A 120 13.69 -4.23 -12.06
CA ALA A 120 14.88 -5.04 -12.27
C ALA A 120 16.12 -4.39 -11.65
N ALA A 121 16.25 -3.07 -11.75
CA ALA A 121 17.39 -2.31 -11.22
C ALA A 121 17.43 -2.30 -9.68
N VAL A 122 16.28 -2.23 -8.99
CA VAL A 122 16.23 -2.11 -7.52
C VAL A 122 16.08 -3.45 -6.78
N LEU A 123 15.62 -4.50 -7.45
CA LEU A 123 15.42 -5.83 -6.85
C LEU A 123 16.66 -6.42 -6.15
N PRO A 124 17.91 -6.27 -6.68
CA PRO A 124 19.10 -6.75 -5.99
C PRO A 124 19.29 -6.11 -4.62
N ALA A 125 19.10 -4.78 -4.51
CA ALA A 125 19.19 -4.03 -3.26
C ALA A 125 18.08 -4.45 -2.28
N ALA A 126 16.83 -4.58 -2.76
CA ALA A 126 15.71 -5.06 -1.96
C ALA A 126 15.99 -6.46 -1.37
N LYS A 127 16.53 -7.36 -2.18
CA LYS A 127 16.94 -8.72 -1.73
C LYS A 127 18.04 -8.64 -0.67
N GLN A 128 19.05 -7.81 -0.86
CA GLN A 128 20.15 -7.63 0.10
C GLN A 128 19.65 -7.05 1.43
N ALA A 129 18.74 -6.08 1.38
CA ALA A 129 18.14 -5.46 2.55
C ALA A 129 17.10 -6.35 3.27
N GLY A 130 16.65 -7.44 2.64
CA GLY A 130 15.56 -8.28 3.14
C GLY A 130 14.18 -7.60 3.06
N VAL A 131 14.03 -6.57 2.22
CA VAL A 131 12.81 -5.78 2.05
C VAL A 131 12.06 -6.25 0.80
N LYS A 132 10.81 -6.65 0.97
CA LYS A 132 9.94 -7.01 -0.15
C LYS A 132 9.42 -5.76 -0.87
N LEU A 133 9.05 -5.94 -2.13
CA LEU A 133 8.40 -4.92 -2.96
C LEU A 133 7.02 -5.42 -3.37
N ALA A 134 5.98 -4.61 -3.25
CA ALA A 134 4.63 -4.96 -3.66
C ALA A 134 4.12 -3.96 -4.71
N ILE A 135 3.87 -4.43 -5.93
CA ILE A 135 3.20 -3.65 -6.97
C ILE A 135 1.75 -3.44 -6.54
N GLU A 136 1.33 -2.20 -6.44
CA GLU A 136 -0.06 -1.83 -6.22
C GLU A 136 -0.67 -1.36 -7.54
N PRO A 137 -1.58 -2.15 -8.15
CA PRO A 137 -2.34 -1.68 -9.30
C PRO A 137 -3.31 -0.60 -8.84
N LEU A 138 -3.32 0.55 -9.55
CA LEU A 138 -4.25 1.64 -9.25
C LEU A 138 -5.47 1.58 -10.16
N HIS A 139 -6.60 2.09 -9.67
CA HIS A 139 -7.83 2.21 -10.47
C HIS A 139 -7.54 2.89 -11.82
N PRO A 140 -8.18 2.44 -12.93
CA PRO A 140 -7.92 2.98 -14.28
C PRO A 140 -8.07 4.51 -14.43
N MET A 141 -8.78 5.16 -13.50
CA MET A 141 -8.87 6.62 -13.48
C MET A 141 -7.51 7.32 -13.30
N TYR A 142 -6.48 6.58 -12.88
CA TYR A 142 -5.10 7.05 -12.67
C TYR A 142 -4.11 6.54 -13.71
N ALA A 143 -4.60 5.98 -14.83
CA ALA A 143 -3.75 5.29 -15.80
C ALA A 143 -2.76 6.20 -16.51
N ASP A 144 -3.06 7.49 -16.64
CA ASP A 144 -2.24 8.43 -17.41
C ASP A 144 -1.19 9.18 -16.57
N ASP A 145 -1.38 9.27 -15.24
CA ASP A 145 -0.51 10.12 -14.40
C ASP A 145 0.11 9.41 -13.18
N ARG A 146 -0.58 8.40 -12.60
CA ARG A 146 -0.13 7.78 -11.37
C ARG A 146 0.37 6.35 -11.51
N SER A 147 -0.28 5.53 -12.34
CA SER A 147 0.16 4.16 -12.55
C SER A 147 -0.33 3.59 -13.88
N ALA A 148 0.61 3.09 -14.68
CA ALA A 148 0.29 2.31 -15.89
C ALA A 148 -0.08 0.85 -15.58
N VAL A 149 -0.06 0.44 -14.30
CA VAL A 149 -0.51 -0.87 -13.82
C VAL A 149 -1.85 -0.68 -13.13
N ASN A 150 -2.92 -1.27 -13.72
CA ASN A 150 -4.29 -0.99 -13.30
C ASN A 150 -5.10 -2.26 -12.95
N THR A 151 -4.52 -3.45 -13.12
CA THR A 151 -5.12 -4.73 -12.75
C THR A 151 -4.09 -5.64 -12.05
N LEU A 152 -4.57 -6.59 -11.23
CA LEU A 152 -3.69 -7.60 -10.65
C LEU A 152 -3.02 -8.45 -11.73
N ARG A 153 -3.71 -8.74 -12.84
CA ARG A 153 -3.15 -9.46 -13.99
C ARG A 153 -1.88 -8.79 -14.50
N GLN A 154 -1.91 -7.47 -14.72
CA GLN A 154 -0.73 -6.73 -15.17
C GLN A 154 0.42 -6.78 -14.14
N SER A 155 0.10 -6.79 -12.85
CA SER A 155 1.12 -6.99 -11.80
C SER A 155 1.73 -8.37 -11.86
N HIS A 156 0.95 -9.43 -12.12
CA HIS A 156 1.44 -10.79 -12.33
C HIS A 156 2.34 -10.88 -13.56
N GLU A 157 1.94 -10.29 -14.68
CA GLU A 157 2.72 -10.25 -15.93
C GLU A 157 4.10 -9.61 -15.71
N ILE A 158 4.18 -8.52 -14.94
CA ILE A 158 5.46 -7.89 -14.59
C ILE A 158 6.30 -8.82 -13.70
N CYS A 159 5.71 -9.45 -12.69
CA CYS A 159 6.41 -10.42 -11.84
C CYS A 159 6.97 -11.58 -12.67
N ASP A 160 6.20 -12.10 -13.62
CA ASP A 160 6.61 -13.21 -14.50
C ASP A 160 7.73 -12.79 -15.45
N ALA A 161 7.62 -11.60 -16.05
CA ALA A 161 8.67 -11.05 -16.94
C ALA A 161 10.01 -10.87 -16.22
N LEU A 162 9.99 -10.65 -14.89
CA LEU A 162 11.19 -10.54 -14.05
C LEU A 162 11.65 -11.88 -13.46
N GLY A 163 11.10 -13.00 -13.91
CA GLY A 163 11.46 -14.33 -13.42
C GLY A 163 10.90 -14.69 -12.06
N SER A 164 9.80 -14.06 -11.66
CA SER A 164 9.06 -14.36 -10.42
C SER A 164 9.91 -14.30 -9.14
N PRO A 165 10.65 -13.22 -8.89
CA PRO A 165 11.51 -13.14 -7.71
C PRO A 165 10.65 -13.09 -6.43
N LYS A 166 11.05 -13.85 -5.40
CA LYS A 166 10.32 -13.91 -4.10
C LYS A 166 10.20 -12.57 -3.39
N MET A 167 11.07 -11.61 -3.72
CA MET A 167 11.04 -10.27 -3.14
C MET A 167 10.03 -9.34 -3.82
N LEU A 168 9.45 -9.73 -4.96
CA LEU A 168 8.45 -8.96 -5.68
C LEU A 168 7.08 -9.66 -5.60
N GLY A 169 6.08 -8.90 -5.19
CA GLY A 169 4.70 -9.36 -5.11
C GLY A 169 3.71 -8.25 -5.39
N ILE A 170 2.52 -8.38 -4.87
CA ILE A 170 1.36 -7.56 -5.18
C ILE A 170 0.73 -7.06 -3.88
N ALA A 171 0.37 -5.79 -3.85
CA ALA A 171 -0.54 -5.21 -2.87
C ALA A 171 -1.95 -5.16 -3.49
N VAL A 172 -2.91 -5.73 -2.81
CA VAL A 172 -4.33 -5.67 -3.18
C VAL A 172 -4.96 -4.54 -2.38
N ASP A 173 -5.23 -3.39 -3.00
CA ASP A 173 -6.07 -2.32 -2.42
C ASP A 173 -7.47 -2.41 -3.01
N VAL A 174 -8.46 -2.70 -2.17
CA VAL A 174 -9.84 -2.82 -2.62
C VAL A 174 -10.34 -1.58 -3.34
N TYR A 175 -9.90 -0.38 -2.94
CA TYR A 175 -10.29 0.88 -3.60
C TYR A 175 -9.92 0.93 -5.07
N HIS A 176 -8.84 0.29 -5.43
CA HIS A 176 -8.29 0.34 -6.77
C HIS A 176 -8.78 -0.80 -7.67
N VAL A 177 -9.19 -1.95 -7.09
CA VAL A 177 -9.44 -3.16 -7.88
C VAL A 177 -10.83 -3.77 -7.71
N TRP A 178 -11.72 -3.19 -6.89
CA TRP A 178 -13.06 -3.74 -6.62
C TRP A 178 -13.93 -3.93 -7.88
N TRP A 179 -13.68 -3.17 -8.92
CA TRP A 179 -14.40 -3.17 -10.18
C TRP A 179 -13.94 -4.27 -11.16
N ASP A 180 -12.75 -4.88 -10.92
CA ASP A 180 -12.13 -5.83 -11.85
C ASP A 180 -12.87 -7.17 -11.82
N PRO A 181 -13.47 -7.62 -12.95
CA PRO A 181 -14.21 -8.88 -13.02
C PRO A 181 -13.32 -10.11 -12.79
N GLU A 182 -12.00 -9.98 -12.93
CA GLU A 182 -11.04 -11.07 -12.71
C GLU A 182 -10.46 -11.06 -11.29
N LEU A 183 -10.89 -10.13 -10.41
CA LEU A 183 -10.26 -9.89 -9.13
C LEU A 183 -10.06 -11.16 -8.29
N LYS A 184 -11.12 -11.98 -8.18
CA LYS A 184 -11.04 -13.23 -7.39
C LYS A 184 -9.98 -14.18 -7.93
N GLU A 185 -9.97 -14.42 -9.24
CA GLU A 185 -9.02 -15.34 -9.90
C GLU A 185 -7.58 -14.86 -9.73
N GLN A 186 -7.37 -13.54 -9.81
CA GLN A 186 -6.05 -12.94 -9.65
C GLN A 186 -5.57 -12.93 -8.20
N ILE A 187 -6.46 -12.79 -7.21
CA ILE A 187 -6.15 -12.98 -5.79
C ILE A 187 -5.76 -14.45 -5.53
N ASP A 188 -6.55 -15.40 -6.04
CA ASP A 188 -6.24 -16.83 -5.91
C ASP A 188 -4.87 -17.17 -6.52
N LEU A 189 -4.53 -16.56 -7.66
CA LEU A 189 -3.22 -16.72 -8.30
C LEU A 189 -2.10 -16.12 -7.44
N ALA A 190 -2.31 -14.93 -6.86
CA ALA A 190 -1.34 -14.29 -5.97
C ALA A 190 -1.05 -15.17 -4.74
N GLY A 191 -2.09 -15.79 -4.18
CA GLY A 191 -1.94 -16.75 -3.08
C GLY A 191 -1.11 -17.98 -3.48
N ARG A 192 -1.52 -18.68 -4.56
CA ARG A 192 -0.81 -19.88 -5.05
C ARG A 192 0.66 -19.64 -5.40
N THR A 193 0.98 -18.44 -5.88
CA THR A 193 2.35 -18.06 -6.26
C THR A 193 3.15 -17.41 -5.14
N GLY A 194 2.54 -17.20 -3.96
CA GLY A 194 3.18 -16.52 -2.81
C GLY A 194 3.46 -15.04 -3.04
N ARG A 195 2.71 -14.40 -3.96
CA ARG A 195 2.87 -12.99 -4.35
C ARG A 195 1.96 -12.02 -3.60
N LEU A 196 1.02 -12.50 -2.80
CA LEU A 196 0.14 -11.62 -2.02
C LEU A 196 0.91 -11.07 -0.82
N HIS A 197 1.38 -9.83 -0.91
CA HIS A 197 2.27 -9.22 0.09
C HIS A 197 1.55 -8.22 0.98
N ALA A 198 0.51 -7.53 0.51
CA ALA A 198 -0.26 -6.55 1.26
C ALA A 198 -1.75 -6.60 0.91
N PHE A 199 -2.59 -6.19 1.85
CA PHE A 199 -4.03 -6.08 1.64
C PHE A 199 -4.55 -4.79 2.29
N HIS A 200 -4.95 -3.82 1.45
CA HIS A 200 -5.46 -2.52 1.86
C HIS A 200 -6.98 -2.48 1.77
N ILE A 201 -7.62 -1.87 2.76
CA ILE A 201 -9.07 -1.77 2.88
C ILE A 201 -9.53 -0.34 3.17
N CYS A 202 -10.53 0.08 2.46
CA CYS A 202 -11.35 1.26 2.66
C CYS A 202 -12.61 1.10 1.79
N ASP A 203 -13.45 2.10 1.66
CA ASP A 203 -14.64 1.99 0.83
C ASP A 203 -14.73 3.07 -0.25
N TRP A 204 -15.46 2.75 -1.31
CA TRP A 204 -15.77 3.65 -2.42
C TRP A 204 -17.13 4.29 -2.20
N LYS A 205 -17.16 5.55 -1.82
CA LYS A 205 -18.40 6.29 -1.58
C LYS A 205 -19.14 6.58 -2.88
N THR A 206 -20.48 6.53 -2.83
CA THR A 206 -21.36 6.83 -3.97
C THR A 206 -22.45 7.82 -3.55
N PRO A 207 -22.57 8.98 -4.24
CA PRO A 207 -21.66 9.47 -5.28
C PRO A 207 -20.28 9.84 -4.70
N THR A 208 -19.21 9.59 -5.48
CA THR A 208 -17.89 10.12 -5.11
C THR A 208 -17.81 11.60 -5.49
N THR A 209 -17.22 12.40 -4.62
CA THR A 209 -17.07 13.85 -4.83
C THR A 209 -15.64 14.25 -5.17
N ASP A 210 -14.68 13.40 -4.85
CA ASP A 210 -13.26 13.59 -5.17
C ASP A 210 -12.63 12.20 -5.39
N LEU A 211 -12.02 11.99 -6.54
CA LEU A 211 -11.46 10.68 -6.90
C LEU A 211 -10.28 10.26 -6.01
N LEU A 212 -9.59 11.19 -5.38
CA LEU A 212 -8.46 10.90 -4.51
C LEU A 212 -8.82 10.98 -3.03
N ASN A 213 -9.55 12.02 -2.61
CA ASN A 213 -9.69 12.40 -1.21
C ASN A 213 -11.12 12.23 -0.68
N ASP A 214 -11.87 11.26 -1.19
CA ASP A 214 -13.22 10.95 -0.73
C ASP A 214 -13.42 9.45 -0.44
N ARG A 215 -12.34 8.76 -0.01
CA ARG A 215 -12.46 7.37 0.44
C ARG A 215 -13.30 7.29 1.71
N GLY A 216 -14.13 6.25 1.82
CA GLY A 216 -15.00 5.98 2.95
C GLY A 216 -14.38 5.02 3.98
N LEU A 217 -14.92 5.03 5.19
CA LEU A 217 -14.74 3.95 6.15
C LEU A 217 -15.37 2.68 5.58
N MET A 218 -14.87 1.51 6.02
CA MET A 218 -15.41 0.22 5.66
C MET A 218 -16.91 0.16 5.99
N GLY A 219 -17.73 -0.05 4.95
CA GLY A 219 -19.21 -0.05 5.03
C GLY A 219 -19.88 1.30 4.74
N GLU A 220 -19.13 2.37 4.38
CA GLU A 220 -19.69 3.66 3.94
C GLU A 220 -19.94 3.72 2.41
N GLY A 221 -19.57 2.70 1.65
CA GLY A 221 -19.62 2.73 0.20
C GLY A 221 -20.19 1.47 -0.44
N CYS A 222 -19.73 1.15 -1.65
CA CYS A 222 -20.28 0.08 -2.47
C CYS A 222 -19.38 -1.15 -2.60
N ILE A 223 -18.19 -1.15 -2.00
CA ILE A 223 -17.26 -2.29 -2.13
C ILE A 223 -17.73 -3.44 -1.22
N ASN A 224 -17.85 -4.65 -1.77
CA ASN A 224 -18.08 -5.84 -0.98
C ASN A 224 -16.75 -6.29 -0.30
N ILE A 225 -16.29 -5.50 0.66
CA ILE A 225 -15.00 -5.70 1.34
C ILE A 225 -14.97 -7.07 2.05
N ARG A 226 -16.09 -7.53 2.63
CA ARG A 226 -16.18 -8.83 3.31
C ARG A 226 -15.92 -9.98 2.35
N GLU A 227 -16.49 -9.94 1.16
CA GLU A 227 -16.30 -10.95 0.14
C GLU A 227 -14.85 -10.99 -0.35
N ILE A 228 -14.27 -9.82 -0.70
CA ILE A 228 -12.87 -9.71 -1.13
C ILE A 228 -11.93 -10.18 -0.01
N SER A 229 -12.19 -9.80 1.24
CA SER A 229 -11.43 -10.30 2.41
C SER A 229 -11.51 -11.82 2.53
N GLY A 230 -12.67 -12.41 2.25
CA GLY A 230 -12.84 -13.87 2.23
C GLY A 230 -11.97 -14.55 1.16
N TRP A 231 -11.84 -13.96 -0.03
CA TRP A 231 -10.93 -14.47 -1.07
C TRP A 231 -9.46 -14.35 -0.64
N VAL A 232 -9.08 -13.22 -0.04
CA VAL A 232 -7.73 -13.02 0.52
C VAL A 232 -7.42 -14.03 1.63
N ASP A 233 -8.34 -14.24 2.58
CA ASP A 233 -8.16 -15.19 3.67
C ASP A 233 -8.06 -16.64 3.15
N ALA A 234 -8.83 -17.00 2.11
CA ALA A 234 -8.77 -18.32 1.46
C ALA A 234 -7.41 -18.65 0.84
N THR A 235 -6.59 -17.62 0.53
CA THR A 235 -5.20 -17.83 0.06
C THR A 235 -4.24 -18.25 1.16
N GLY A 236 -4.65 -18.20 2.44
CA GLY A 236 -3.76 -18.37 3.59
C GLY A 236 -2.99 -17.11 3.98
N PHE A 237 -3.39 -15.92 3.49
CA PHE A 237 -2.75 -14.66 3.85
C PHE A 237 -2.90 -14.37 5.35
N THR A 238 -1.77 -14.23 6.04
CA THR A 238 -1.70 -13.97 7.48
C THR A 238 -1.27 -12.55 7.84
N GLY A 239 -1.03 -11.70 6.84
CA GLY A 239 -0.64 -10.30 7.04
C GLY A 239 -1.75 -9.44 7.62
N HIS A 240 -1.44 -8.18 7.86
CA HIS A 240 -2.40 -7.20 8.35
C HIS A 240 -3.44 -6.82 7.28
N ARG A 241 -4.59 -6.33 7.75
CA ARG A 241 -5.57 -5.61 6.95
C ARG A 241 -5.32 -4.13 7.17
N GLU A 242 -4.84 -3.47 6.15
CA GLU A 242 -4.28 -2.12 6.23
C GLU A 242 -5.35 -1.09 5.84
N VAL A 243 -5.79 -0.27 6.78
CA VAL A 243 -6.76 0.80 6.50
C VAL A 243 -6.03 1.98 5.88
N GLU A 244 -6.39 2.28 4.62
CA GLU A 244 -5.84 3.38 3.85
C GLU A 244 -6.95 4.30 3.35
N ILE A 245 -7.20 5.39 4.08
CA ILE A 245 -8.28 6.33 3.80
C ILE A 245 -7.72 7.73 3.52
N PHE A 246 -7.80 8.14 2.25
CA PHE A 246 -7.62 9.53 1.85
C PHE A 246 -8.98 10.21 1.89
N SER A 247 -9.19 11.13 2.84
CA SER A 247 -10.50 11.79 2.97
C SER A 247 -10.40 13.19 3.59
N ASN A 248 -10.80 14.19 2.81
CA ASN A 248 -10.86 15.56 3.31
C ASN A 248 -11.84 15.69 4.51
N LYS A 249 -12.94 14.92 4.50
CA LYS A 249 -13.89 14.84 5.62
C LYS A 249 -13.17 14.33 6.88
N TRP A 250 -12.49 13.20 6.79
CA TRP A 250 -11.88 12.57 7.96
C TRP A 250 -10.62 13.30 8.44
N TRP A 251 -9.86 13.92 7.55
CA TRP A 251 -8.72 14.76 7.93
C TRP A 251 -9.14 16.06 8.65
N SER A 252 -10.36 16.56 8.42
CA SER A 252 -10.91 17.72 9.14
C SER A 252 -11.69 17.37 10.41
N THR A 253 -11.86 16.08 10.70
CA THR A 253 -12.55 15.58 11.89
C THR A 253 -11.56 15.42 13.06
N ASP A 254 -12.06 15.43 14.30
CA ASP A 254 -11.24 15.03 15.45
C ASP A 254 -10.63 13.63 15.23
N GLN A 255 -9.31 13.52 15.35
CA GLN A 255 -8.62 12.31 14.97
C GLN A 255 -8.83 11.16 15.96
N ASN A 256 -9.15 11.45 17.24
CA ASN A 256 -9.52 10.41 18.18
C ASN A 256 -10.88 9.80 17.81
N LEU A 257 -11.84 10.65 17.47
CA LEU A 257 -13.14 10.19 16.97
C LEU A 257 -12.96 9.38 15.67
N PHE A 258 -12.12 9.82 14.74
CA PHE A 258 -11.87 9.07 13.50
C PHE A 258 -11.24 7.69 13.76
N LEU A 259 -10.26 7.61 14.64
CA LEU A 259 -9.66 6.34 15.04
C LEU A 259 -10.67 5.40 15.72
N ASP A 260 -11.57 5.92 16.55
CA ASP A 260 -12.64 5.13 17.17
C ASP A 260 -13.61 4.59 16.10
N GLN A 261 -13.91 5.39 15.07
CA GLN A 261 -14.74 4.96 13.93
C GLN A 261 -14.03 3.89 13.08
N ILE A 262 -12.72 4.02 12.83
CA ILE A 262 -11.91 2.99 12.14
C ILE A 262 -11.99 1.67 12.89
N ALA A 263 -11.71 1.67 14.20
CA ALA A 263 -11.72 0.46 15.02
C ALA A 263 -13.12 -0.17 15.06
N SER A 264 -14.17 0.64 15.20
CA SER A 264 -15.57 0.16 15.21
C SER A 264 -15.99 -0.42 13.85
N SER A 265 -15.69 0.27 12.73
CA SER A 265 -16.02 -0.21 11.39
C SER A 265 -15.28 -1.51 11.05
N TYR A 266 -14.00 -1.59 11.43
CA TYR A 266 -13.21 -2.82 11.29
C TYR A 266 -13.82 -3.97 12.10
N ALA A 267 -14.16 -3.74 13.36
CA ALA A 267 -14.77 -4.76 14.22
C ALA A 267 -16.11 -5.26 13.64
N LYS A 268 -16.96 -4.36 13.13
CA LYS A 268 -18.23 -4.73 12.48
C LYS A 268 -18.02 -5.53 11.19
N LEU A 269 -17.02 -5.18 10.39
CA LEU A 269 -16.71 -5.86 9.14
C LEU A 269 -16.31 -7.31 9.37
N TYR A 270 -15.58 -7.59 10.45
CA TYR A 270 -15.03 -8.92 10.78
C TYR A 270 -15.70 -9.58 12.00
N ALA A 271 -16.84 -9.03 12.49
CA ALA A 271 -17.70 -9.75 13.43
C ALA A 271 -18.29 -10.99 12.74
N GLU A 272 -18.31 -12.13 13.46
CA GLU A 272 -18.88 -13.39 13.02
C GLU A 272 -20.40 -13.29 12.80
#